data_0084d5dfffa82d11faf40c4e9d17caa3
#
_entry.id   0084d5dfffa82d11faf40c4e9d17caa3
#
_cell.length_a   1.000
_cell.length_b   1.000
_cell.length_c   1.000
_cell.angle_alpha   90.00
_cell.angle_beta   90.00
_cell.angle_gamma   90.00
#
_symmetry.space_group_name_H-M   'P 1'
#
loop_
_entity.id
_entity.type
_entity.pdbx_description
1 polymer ?
#
loop_
_entity_poly.entity_id
_entity_poly.type
_entity_poly.pdbx_seq_one_letter_code
_entity_poly.pdbx_strand_id
1 'polypeptide(L)'
;VNEFTEQSLKIMKESPINKKRNDAKKKSLSCILLRDAGNKYPDVKPINEMYSMKFSCIVDMPVELGISEVLEMKAFEAGGLTDYEEKARVAAKAMETQNAIYVHLKGPDEFGHDGDAIGKMKNIEEIDQRFFKTLLANIDSNKVAIVISADHSTPCINKGHSDDPVPILVSGNFIKNDGTTRMTEKQAKKGSIGLIQGADVVTTSLDLIKSQIQPNL
;
A
#
# COMPACT_ATOMS: atom_id res chain seq x y z
N VAL A 1 17.53 -3.78 -24.75
CA VAL A 1 17.60 -3.94 -23.27
C VAL A 1 18.97 -4.49 -22.89
N ASN A 2 19.38 -5.69 -23.39
CA ASN A 2 20.65 -6.31 -23.01
C ASN A 2 21.86 -5.43 -23.31
N GLU A 3 21.95 -4.86 -24.52
CA GLU A 3 23.02 -3.95 -24.90
C GLU A 3 23.11 -2.73 -23.97
N PHE A 4 21.98 -2.14 -23.61
CA PHE A 4 21.92 -1.03 -22.64
C PHE A 4 22.45 -1.45 -21.27
N THR A 5 22.05 -2.63 -20.78
CA THR A 5 22.55 -3.17 -19.51
C THR A 5 24.04 -3.40 -19.55
N GLU A 6 24.57 -3.98 -20.63
CA GLU A 6 26.01 -4.22 -20.81
C GLU A 6 26.82 -2.92 -20.87
N GLN A 7 26.33 -1.91 -21.57
CA GLN A 7 26.96 -0.59 -21.63
C GLN A 7 26.94 0.08 -20.24
N SER A 8 25.80 0.00 -19.53
CA SER A 8 25.72 0.55 -18.18
C SER A 8 26.68 -0.11 -17.20
N LEU A 9 26.90 -1.44 -17.31
CA LEU A 9 27.90 -2.18 -16.53
C LEU A 9 29.31 -1.61 -16.75
N LYS A 10 29.70 -1.37 -18.00
CA LYS A 10 31.03 -0.82 -18.34
C LYS A 10 31.20 0.58 -17.74
N ILE A 11 30.22 1.46 -17.98
CA ILE A 11 30.26 2.84 -17.48
C ILE A 11 30.30 2.88 -15.94
N MET A 12 29.48 2.07 -15.27
CA MET A 12 29.44 2.02 -13.81
C MET A 12 30.75 1.50 -13.21
N LYS A 13 31.37 0.49 -13.83
CA LYS A 13 32.64 -0.07 -13.38
C LYS A 13 33.78 0.97 -13.39
N GLU A 14 33.77 1.86 -14.38
CA GLU A 14 34.81 2.90 -14.58
C GLU A 14 34.46 4.22 -13.86
N SER A 15 33.28 4.32 -13.30
CA SER A 15 32.76 5.55 -12.69
C SER A 15 33.59 6.01 -11.48
N PRO A 16 34.09 7.25 -11.48
CA PRO A 16 34.79 7.82 -10.32
C PRO A 16 33.89 7.91 -9.09
N ILE A 17 32.58 7.97 -9.27
CA ILE A 17 31.60 7.94 -8.17
C ILE A 17 31.61 6.58 -7.50
N ASN A 18 31.61 5.49 -8.27
CA ASN A 18 31.72 4.14 -7.72
C ASN A 18 33.04 3.91 -6.99
N LYS A 19 34.13 4.44 -7.50
CA LYS A 19 35.42 4.40 -6.81
C LYS A 19 35.31 5.07 -5.43
N LYS A 20 34.78 6.29 -5.36
CA LYS A 20 34.54 7.00 -4.09
C LYS A 20 33.62 6.23 -3.13
N ARG A 21 32.59 5.55 -3.67
CA ARG A 21 31.69 4.72 -2.85
C ARG A 21 32.41 3.51 -2.26
N ASN A 22 33.24 2.84 -3.06
CA ASN A 22 34.06 1.70 -2.62
C ASN A 22 35.06 2.12 -1.55
N ASP A 23 35.77 3.24 -1.76
CA ASP A 23 36.72 3.80 -0.78
C ASP A 23 36.00 4.10 0.56
N ALA A 24 34.75 4.53 0.50
CA ALA A 24 33.89 4.77 1.67
C ALA A 24 33.16 3.51 2.20
N LYS A 25 33.52 2.30 1.72
CA LYS A 25 32.88 1.01 2.07
C LYS A 25 31.36 0.98 1.82
N LYS A 26 30.87 1.75 0.86
CA LYS A 26 29.45 1.75 0.43
C LYS A 26 29.28 0.83 -0.77
N LYS A 27 28.10 0.23 -0.90
CA LYS A 27 27.75 -0.59 -2.07
C LYS A 27 27.92 0.21 -3.37
N SER A 28 28.58 -0.35 -4.38
CA SER A 28 28.68 0.23 -5.72
C SER A 28 27.41 0.03 -6.50
N LEU A 29 27.16 0.93 -7.44
CA LEU A 29 26.16 0.72 -8.49
C LEU A 29 26.79 -0.17 -9.57
N SER A 30 26.11 -1.26 -9.93
CA SER A 30 26.65 -2.23 -10.90
C SER A 30 26.18 -1.96 -12.31
N CYS A 31 24.88 -1.84 -12.51
CA CYS A 31 24.25 -1.59 -13.81
C CYS A 31 22.86 -0.97 -13.64
N ILE A 32 22.27 -0.59 -14.76
CA ILE A 32 20.86 -0.18 -14.84
C ILE A 32 20.08 -1.33 -15.43
N LEU A 33 19.08 -1.81 -14.72
CA LEU A 33 18.14 -2.80 -15.20
C LEU A 33 16.87 -2.10 -15.69
N LEU A 34 16.44 -2.45 -16.91
CA LEU A 34 15.18 -1.97 -17.49
C LEU A 34 14.18 -3.11 -17.46
N ARG A 35 12.99 -2.83 -16.96
CA ARG A 35 11.86 -3.77 -16.92
C ARG A 35 10.56 -3.02 -17.13
N ASP A 36 9.48 -3.77 -17.31
CA ASP A 36 8.10 -3.26 -17.36
C ASP A 36 7.90 -2.18 -18.44
N ALA A 37 8.60 -2.34 -19.59
CA ALA A 37 8.49 -1.41 -20.71
C ALA A 37 7.11 -1.50 -21.35
N GLY A 38 6.47 -0.36 -21.58
CA GLY A 38 5.21 -0.23 -22.28
C GLY A 38 5.29 0.84 -23.37
N ASN A 39 4.50 0.69 -24.42
CA ASN A 39 4.39 1.66 -25.50
C ASN A 39 2.95 2.18 -25.70
N LYS A 40 2.06 1.79 -24.81
CA LYS A 40 0.67 2.24 -24.80
C LYS A 40 0.26 2.62 -23.39
N TYR A 41 -0.54 3.65 -23.28
CA TYR A 41 -1.24 3.96 -22.05
C TYR A 41 -2.25 2.85 -21.77
N PRO A 42 -2.35 2.35 -20.54
CA PRO A 42 -3.32 1.31 -20.19
C PRO A 42 -4.75 1.80 -20.46
N ASP A 43 -5.53 0.98 -21.17
CA ASP A 43 -6.94 1.23 -21.39
C ASP A 43 -7.75 0.65 -20.22
N VAL A 44 -7.84 1.45 -19.16
CA VAL A 44 -8.59 1.10 -17.95
C VAL A 44 -9.65 2.17 -17.67
N LYS A 45 -10.80 1.73 -17.21
CA LYS A 45 -11.86 2.64 -16.82
C LYS A 45 -11.45 3.41 -15.55
N PRO A 46 -11.65 4.74 -15.48
CA PRO A 46 -11.41 5.51 -14.27
C PRO A 46 -12.13 4.93 -13.06
N ILE A 47 -11.45 4.84 -11.92
CA ILE A 47 -12.01 4.22 -10.71
C ILE A 47 -13.25 4.95 -10.20
N ASN A 48 -13.28 6.27 -10.39
CA ASN A 48 -14.44 7.12 -10.04
C ASN A 48 -15.70 6.73 -10.82
N GLU A 49 -15.55 6.37 -12.09
CA GLU A 49 -16.64 5.89 -12.92
C GLU A 49 -17.02 4.44 -12.60
N MET A 50 -16.02 3.59 -12.29
CA MET A 50 -16.26 2.17 -11.96
C MET A 50 -17.19 2.02 -10.77
N TYR A 51 -17.00 2.85 -9.74
CA TYR A 51 -17.73 2.74 -8.48
C TYR A 51 -18.73 3.88 -8.23
N SER A 52 -18.81 4.87 -9.14
CA SER A 52 -19.63 6.08 -8.97
C SER A 52 -19.32 6.82 -7.66
N MET A 53 -18.05 6.89 -7.31
CA MET A 53 -17.52 7.45 -6.08
C MET A 53 -16.31 8.33 -6.38
N LYS A 54 -16.02 9.32 -5.54
CA LYS A 54 -14.81 10.14 -5.63
C LYS A 54 -13.68 9.43 -4.88
N PHE A 55 -12.80 8.77 -5.61
CA PHE A 55 -11.57 8.17 -5.08
C PHE A 55 -10.42 9.16 -5.12
N SER A 56 -9.58 9.10 -4.12
CA SER A 56 -8.32 9.80 -4.05
C SER A 56 -7.25 8.91 -3.41
N CYS A 57 -6.01 9.36 -3.43
CA CYS A 57 -4.91 8.60 -2.86
C CYS A 57 -3.91 9.49 -2.12
N ILE A 58 -3.17 8.84 -1.20
CA ILE A 58 -1.97 9.34 -0.54
C ILE A 58 -0.91 8.27 -0.78
N VAL A 59 0.04 8.56 -1.65
CA VAL A 59 1.07 7.65 -2.11
C VAL A 59 2.40 8.39 -2.26
N ASP A 60 3.51 7.67 -2.13
CA ASP A 60 4.83 8.30 -2.10
C ASP A 60 5.69 7.96 -3.33
N MET A 61 5.42 6.83 -3.97
CA MET A 61 6.29 6.31 -5.03
C MET A 61 5.82 6.74 -6.42
N PRO A 62 6.73 7.02 -7.35
CA PRO A 62 6.37 7.42 -8.71
C PRO A 62 5.47 6.44 -9.44
N VAL A 63 5.63 5.12 -9.21
CA VAL A 63 4.77 4.09 -9.82
C VAL A 63 3.33 4.19 -9.32
N GLU A 64 3.13 4.45 -8.05
CA GLU A 64 1.81 4.60 -7.43
C GLU A 64 1.13 5.89 -7.89
N LEU A 65 1.91 6.98 -8.04
CA LEU A 65 1.42 8.23 -8.65
C LEU A 65 1.01 8.01 -10.11
N GLY A 66 1.80 7.27 -10.89
CA GLY A 66 1.43 6.89 -12.26
C GLY A 66 0.14 6.08 -12.32
N ILE A 67 -0.06 5.13 -11.40
CA ILE A 67 -1.32 4.37 -11.28
C ILE A 67 -2.48 5.30 -10.92
N SER A 68 -2.27 6.25 -10.00
CA SER A 68 -3.32 7.20 -9.62
C SER A 68 -3.76 8.08 -10.80
N GLU A 69 -2.83 8.50 -11.66
CA GLU A 69 -3.15 9.24 -12.88
C GLU A 69 -3.94 8.38 -13.88
N VAL A 70 -3.51 7.12 -14.10
CA VAL A 70 -4.22 6.19 -14.99
C VAL A 70 -5.65 5.93 -14.52
N LEU A 71 -5.87 5.85 -13.21
CA LEU A 71 -7.17 5.62 -12.58
C LEU A 71 -7.97 6.91 -12.33
N GLU A 72 -7.42 8.07 -12.70
CA GLU A 72 -8.00 9.41 -12.46
C GLU A 72 -8.32 9.68 -10.98
N MET A 73 -7.48 9.17 -10.08
CA MET A 73 -7.57 9.47 -8.66
C MET A 73 -6.86 10.79 -8.35
N LYS A 74 -7.48 11.61 -7.49
CA LYS A 74 -6.81 12.79 -6.96
C LYS A 74 -5.74 12.38 -5.95
N ALA A 75 -4.47 12.67 -6.23
CA ALA A 75 -3.39 12.48 -5.27
C ALA A 75 -3.30 13.66 -4.29
N PHE A 76 -3.07 13.36 -3.01
CA PHE A 76 -2.77 14.32 -1.95
C PHE A 76 -1.36 14.10 -1.43
N GLU A 77 -0.60 15.18 -1.28
CA GLU A 77 0.71 15.15 -0.64
C GLU A 77 0.55 15.11 0.89
N ALA A 78 1.33 14.27 1.55
CA ALA A 78 1.25 14.05 2.99
C ALA A 78 2.62 13.72 3.63
N GLY A 79 3.58 14.59 3.43
CA GLY A 79 4.94 14.43 3.97
C GLY A 79 5.76 13.35 3.28
N GLY A 80 6.75 12.79 3.97
CA GLY A 80 7.64 11.74 3.48
C GLY A 80 7.15 10.32 3.82
N LEU A 81 7.97 9.33 3.47
CA LEU A 81 7.63 7.90 3.60
C LEU A 81 7.16 7.49 5.00
N THR A 82 7.76 8.04 6.05
CA THR A 82 7.50 7.68 7.46
C THR A 82 6.69 8.73 8.23
N ASP A 83 6.14 9.73 7.54
CA ASP A 83 5.29 10.76 8.16
C ASP A 83 3.86 10.24 8.36
N TYR A 84 3.75 9.16 9.12
CA TYR A 84 2.50 8.42 9.34
C TYR A 84 1.38 9.28 9.92
N GLU A 85 1.69 10.16 10.88
CA GLU A 85 0.70 11.07 11.47
C GLU A 85 0.18 12.10 10.46
N GLU A 86 1.06 12.62 9.58
CA GLU A 86 0.63 13.56 8.56
C GLU A 86 -0.25 12.89 7.52
N LYS A 87 0.12 11.69 7.07
CA LYS A 87 -0.73 10.88 6.18
C LYS A 87 -2.12 10.64 6.77
N ALA A 88 -2.19 10.36 8.06
CA ALA A 88 -3.46 10.16 8.75
C ALA A 88 -4.31 11.44 8.82
N ARG A 89 -3.68 12.60 9.11
CA ARG A 89 -4.37 13.89 9.14
C ARG A 89 -4.89 14.30 7.75
N VAL A 90 -4.05 14.14 6.73
CA VAL A 90 -4.43 14.45 5.35
C VAL A 90 -5.54 13.52 4.88
N ALA A 91 -5.48 12.21 5.20
CA ALA A 91 -6.54 11.25 4.89
C ALA A 91 -7.87 11.67 5.53
N ALA A 92 -7.87 11.95 6.83
CA ALA A 92 -9.07 12.38 7.54
C ALA A 92 -9.67 13.66 6.92
N LYS A 93 -8.84 14.66 6.61
CA LYS A 93 -9.28 15.92 5.99
C LYS A 93 -9.81 15.71 4.57
N ALA A 94 -9.17 14.85 3.78
CA ALA A 94 -9.60 14.58 2.41
C ALA A 94 -11.00 13.94 2.36
N MET A 95 -11.39 13.17 3.38
CA MET A 95 -12.74 12.59 3.49
C MET A 95 -13.88 13.62 3.59
N GLU A 96 -13.60 14.89 3.86
CA GLU A 96 -14.60 15.93 3.81
C GLU A 96 -15.15 16.16 2.39
N THR A 97 -14.37 15.81 1.36
CA THR A 97 -14.69 16.05 -0.06
C THR A 97 -14.62 14.81 -0.94
N GLN A 98 -14.03 13.72 -0.43
CA GLN A 98 -13.85 12.45 -1.12
C GLN A 98 -14.69 11.35 -0.47
N ASN A 99 -15.08 10.34 -1.26
CA ASN A 99 -15.84 9.20 -0.76
C ASN A 99 -14.95 8.04 -0.32
N ALA A 100 -13.77 7.91 -0.94
CA ALA A 100 -12.80 6.87 -0.63
C ALA A 100 -11.36 7.41 -0.79
N ILE A 101 -10.47 6.98 0.11
CA ILE A 101 -9.07 7.38 0.11
C ILE A 101 -8.21 6.15 0.23
N TYR A 102 -7.42 5.90 -0.80
CA TYR A 102 -6.36 4.89 -0.77
C TYR A 102 -5.10 5.49 -0.13
N VAL A 103 -4.61 4.86 0.92
CA VAL A 103 -3.37 5.30 1.59
C VAL A 103 -2.36 4.17 1.53
N HIS A 104 -1.22 4.41 0.92
CA HIS A 104 -0.12 3.45 0.90
C HIS A 104 0.90 3.79 1.99
N LEU A 105 1.08 2.86 2.93
CA LEU A 105 2.04 2.97 4.02
C LEU A 105 3.23 2.06 3.74
N LYS A 106 4.40 2.65 3.55
CA LYS A 106 5.66 1.93 3.32
C LYS A 106 6.32 1.51 4.63
N GLY A 107 7.20 0.52 4.54
CA GLY A 107 8.10 0.09 5.61
C GLY A 107 8.14 -1.42 5.81
N PRO A 108 7.04 -2.13 6.10
CA PRO A 108 7.06 -3.55 6.44
C PRO A 108 7.72 -4.45 5.36
N ASP A 109 7.58 -4.08 4.10
CA ASP A 109 8.17 -4.80 2.96
C ASP A 109 9.70 -4.77 2.96
N GLU A 110 10.29 -3.61 3.22
CA GLU A 110 11.75 -3.44 3.24
C GLU A 110 12.40 -4.33 4.31
N PHE A 111 11.84 -4.35 5.53
CA PHE A 111 12.30 -5.25 6.60
C PHE A 111 12.11 -6.73 6.22
N GLY A 112 11.07 -7.05 5.46
CA GLY A 112 10.85 -8.39 4.91
C GLY A 112 12.00 -8.81 3.99
N HIS A 113 12.40 -7.96 3.05
CA HIS A 113 13.52 -8.18 2.13
C HIS A 113 14.87 -8.27 2.86
N ASP A 114 15.08 -7.51 3.91
CA ASP A 114 16.29 -7.57 4.72
C ASP A 114 16.32 -8.82 5.64
N GLY A 115 15.18 -9.47 5.84
CA GLY A 115 15.04 -10.60 6.76
C GLY A 115 15.00 -10.17 8.23
N ASP A 116 14.72 -8.89 8.50
CA ASP A 116 14.62 -8.31 9.84
C ASP A 116 13.19 -8.40 10.38
N ALA A 117 12.86 -9.52 10.98
CA ALA A 117 11.53 -9.75 11.57
C ALA A 117 11.24 -8.81 12.74
N ILE A 118 12.24 -8.42 13.51
CA ILE A 118 12.07 -7.51 14.66
C ILE A 118 11.83 -6.09 14.17
N GLY A 119 12.59 -5.63 13.16
CA GLY A 119 12.36 -4.33 12.51
C GLY A 119 10.98 -4.27 11.88
N LYS A 120 10.53 -5.33 11.18
CA LYS A 120 9.20 -5.43 10.60
C LYS A 120 8.09 -5.30 11.65
N MET A 121 8.22 -6.03 12.74
CA MET A 121 7.28 -5.97 13.87
C MET A 121 7.19 -4.55 14.44
N LYS A 122 8.33 -3.91 14.73
CA LYS A 122 8.36 -2.54 15.27
C LYS A 122 7.77 -1.53 14.30
N ASN A 123 8.02 -1.68 13.01
CA ASN A 123 7.45 -0.78 12.02
C ASN A 123 5.91 -0.92 11.92
N ILE A 124 5.38 -2.14 12.02
CA ILE A 124 3.92 -2.36 12.11
C ILE A 124 3.35 -1.72 13.37
N GLU A 125 4.03 -1.83 14.52
CA GLU A 125 3.65 -1.15 15.77
C GLU A 125 3.66 0.38 15.61
N GLU A 126 4.65 0.94 14.92
CA GLU A 126 4.71 2.38 14.60
C GLU A 126 3.54 2.82 13.72
N ILE A 127 3.19 2.05 12.69
CA ILE A 127 2.03 2.33 11.84
C ILE A 127 0.75 2.34 12.70
N ASP A 128 0.57 1.36 13.58
CA ASP A 128 -0.59 1.32 14.48
C ASP A 128 -0.63 2.55 15.40
N GLN A 129 0.46 2.84 16.09
CA GLN A 129 0.53 3.92 17.07
C GLN A 129 0.50 5.32 16.46
N ARG A 130 1.04 5.51 15.26
CA ARG A 130 1.23 6.83 14.65
C ARG A 130 0.17 7.11 13.58
N PHE A 131 -0.09 6.16 12.67
CA PHE A 131 -1.10 6.35 11.64
C PHE A 131 -2.52 6.09 12.16
N PHE A 132 -2.80 4.86 12.62
CA PHE A 132 -4.16 4.50 13.00
C PHE A 132 -4.66 5.25 14.22
N LYS A 133 -3.85 5.44 15.24
CA LYS A 133 -4.22 6.27 16.40
C LYS A 133 -4.59 7.69 15.98
N THR A 134 -3.80 8.31 15.10
CA THR A 134 -4.06 9.65 14.59
C THR A 134 -5.30 9.68 13.70
N LEU A 135 -5.46 8.69 12.79
CA LEU A 135 -6.63 8.60 11.92
C LEU A 135 -7.92 8.47 12.74
N LEU A 136 -7.96 7.51 13.67
CA LEU A 136 -9.14 7.25 14.51
C LEU A 136 -9.54 8.44 15.40
N ALA A 137 -8.58 9.26 15.80
CA ALA A 137 -8.85 10.50 16.54
C ALA A 137 -9.46 11.61 15.67
N ASN A 138 -9.38 11.51 14.33
CA ASN A 138 -9.79 12.55 13.39
C ASN A 138 -10.94 12.12 12.46
N ILE A 139 -11.47 10.92 12.61
CA ILE A 139 -12.63 10.44 11.82
C ILE A 139 -13.80 10.06 12.75
N ASP A 140 -15.00 10.05 12.19
CA ASP A 140 -16.19 9.51 12.85
C ASP A 140 -16.42 8.06 12.40
N SER A 141 -16.06 7.10 13.25
CA SER A 141 -16.20 5.66 12.95
C SER A 141 -17.68 5.20 12.76
N ASN A 142 -18.67 6.07 13.04
CA ASN A 142 -20.06 5.81 12.69
C ASN A 142 -20.37 6.14 11.22
N LYS A 143 -19.47 6.84 10.53
CA LYS A 143 -19.63 7.27 9.14
C LYS A 143 -18.55 6.75 8.21
N VAL A 144 -17.42 6.33 8.76
CA VAL A 144 -16.23 5.91 8.01
C VAL A 144 -15.96 4.44 8.29
N ALA A 145 -15.83 3.66 7.20
CA ALA A 145 -15.27 2.33 7.26
C ALA A 145 -13.77 2.37 6.88
N ILE A 146 -12.98 1.58 7.58
CA ILE A 146 -11.57 1.39 7.31
C ILE A 146 -11.39 0.00 6.72
N VAL A 147 -10.72 -0.10 5.57
CA VAL A 147 -10.28 -1.34 4.95
C VAL A 147 -8.76 -1.40 5.03
N ILE A 148 -8.21 -2.47 5.59
CA ILE A 148 -6.77 -2.65 5.71
C ILE A 148 -6.39 -3.96 5.04
N SER A 149 -5.36 -3.92 4.20
CA SER A 149 -4.74 -5.10 3.60
C SER A 149 -3.27 -4.82 3.31
N ALA A 150 -2.58 -5.77 2.71
CA ALA A 150 -1.27 -5.58 2.09
C ALA A 150 -1.37 -5.89 0.60
N ASP A 151 -0.46 -5.35 -0.18
CA ASP A 151 -0.34 -5.60 -1.63
C ASP A 151 0.19 -7.01 -1.91
N HIS A 152 1.13 -7.50 -1.07
CA HIS A 152 1.68 -8.87 -1.12
C HIS A 152 2.27 -9.26 0.23
N SER A 153 2.61 -10.54 0.33
CA SER A 153 3.40 -11.07 1.44
C SER A 153 4.89 -10.99 1.14
N THR A 154 5.70 -10.58 2.14
CA THR A 154 7.17 -10.57 2.07
C THR A 154 7.72 -11.21 3.35
N PRO A 155 7.71 -12.56 3.43
CA PRO A 155 8.21 -13.27 4.61
C PRO A 155 9.70 -13.03 4.82
N CYS A 156 10.08 -12.67 6.03
CA CYS A 156 11.49 -12.40 6.37
C CYS A 156 12.42 -13.59 6.14
N ILE A 157 11.90 -14.81 6.23
CA ILE A 157 12.67 -16.02 5.96
C ILE A 157 13.02 -16.17 4.47
N ASN A 158 12.14 -15.71 3.59
CA ASN A 158 12.31 -15.79 2.13
C ASN A 158 13.12 -14.59 1.59
N LYS A 159 13.16 -13.48 2.32
CA LYS A 159 13.75 -12.20 1.87
C LYS A 159 13.25 -11.79 0.48
N GLY A 160 12.01 -12.05 0.20
CA GLY A 160 11.36 -11.80 -1.09
C GLY A 160 9.86 -12.05 -0.98
N HIS A 161 9.16 -11.67 -2.05
CA HIS A 161 7.71 -11.86 -2.12
C HIS A 161 7.33 -13.34 -2.17
N SER A 162 6.15 -13.65 -1.67
CA SER A 162 5.54 -14.98 -1.81
C SER A 162 4.07 -14.84 -2.22
N ASP A 163 3.48 -15.93 -2.65
CA ASP A 163 2.07 -16.06 -3.01
C ASP A 163 1.16 -16.39 -1.81
N ASP A 164 1.70 -16.27 -0.59
CA ASP A 164 0.90 -16.44 0.62
C ASP A 164 -0.21 -15.37 0.70
N PRO A 165 -1.44 -15.76 1.05
CA PRO A 165 -2.52 -14.80 1.24
C PRO A 165 -2.21 -13.76 2.31
N VAL A 166 -2.55 -12.50 2.04
CA VAL A 166 -2.46 -11.41 3.01
C VAL A 166 -3.79 -11.22 3.75
N PRO A 167 -3.77 -10.78 5.02
CA PRO A 167 -4.99 -10.54 5.76
C PRO A 167 -5.74 -9.32 5.21
N ILE A 168 -7.07 -9.37 5.23
CA ILE A 168 -7.96 -8.23 5.01
C ILE A 168 -8.80 -7.98 6.26
N LEU A 169 -8.97 -6.71 6.62
CA LEU A 169 -9.82 -6.27 7.71
C LEU A 169 -10.73 -5.15 7.19
N VAL A 170 -12.03 -5.25 7.52
CA VAL A 170 -13.00 -4.17 7.31
C VAL A 170 -13.57 -3.79 8.67
N SER A 171 -13.48 -2.53 9.06
CA SER A 171 -13.86 -2.03 10.37
C SER A 171 -14.62 -0.71 10.30
N GLY A 172 -15.56 -0.52 11.19
CA GLY A 172 -16.39 0.66 11.38
C GLY A 172 -17.47 0.34 12.41
N ASN A 173 -18.02 1.33 13.14
CA ASN A 173 -19.02 1.05 14.19
C ASN A 173 -20.31 0.43 13.64
N PHE A 174 -20.58 0.59 12.35
CA PHE A 174 -21.73 0.01 11.67
C PHE A 174 -21.42 -1.34 11.00
N ILE A 175 -20.17 -1.79 11.05
CA ILE A 175 -19.77 -3.09 10.50
C ILE A 175 -19.98 -4.17 11.56
N LYS A 176 -20.76 -5.20 11.21
CA LYS A 176 -21.00 -6.33 12.10
C LYS A 176 -19.71 -7.10 12.36
N ASN A 177 -19.36 -7.25 13.64
CA ASN A 177 -18.19 -8.03 14.04
C ASN A 177 -18.42 -9.52 13.78
N ASP A 178 -17.45 -10.20 13.19
CA ASP A 178 -17.47 -11.63 12.86
C ASP A 178 -16.73 -12.50 13.91
N GLY A 179 -16.33 -11.91 15.04
CA GLY A 179 -15.61 -12.59 16.11
C GLY A 179 -14.09 -12.56 15.97
N THR A 180 -13.56 -11.99 14.88
CA THR A 180 -12.12 -11.75 14.76
C THR A 180 -11.72 -10.51 15.58
N THR A 181 -10.52 -10.55 16.19
CA THR A 181 -10.06 -9.50 17.12
C THR A 181 -8.69 -8.94 16.77
N ARG A 182 -8.00 -9.51 15.79
CA ARG A 182 -6.66 -9.09 15.37
C ARG A 182 -6.50 -9.23 13.88
N MET A 183 -5.80 -8.28 13.26
CA MET A 183 -5.39 -8.35 11.87
C MET A 183 -4.14 -9.24 11.77
N THR A 184 -4.34 -10.53 11.62
CA THR A 184 -3.30 -11.53 11.36
C THR A 184 -3.82 -12.57 10.39
N GLU A 185 -2.93 -13.25 9.66
CA GLU A 185 -3.28 -14.31 8.72
C GLU A 185 -4.09 -15.44 9.40
N LYS A 186 -3.73 -15.76 10.65
CA LYS A 186 -4.41 -16.80 11.44
C LYS A 186 -5.86 -16.42 11.79
N GLN A 187 -6.11 -15.15 12.09
CA GLN A 187 -7.45 -14.65 12.40
C GLN A 187 -8.25 -14.45 11.10
N ALA A 188 -7.66 -13.86 10.08
CA ALA A 188 -8.28 -13.61 8.79
C ALA A 188 -8.83 -14.90 8.16
N LYS A 189 -8.13 -16.03 8.29
CA LYS A 189 -8.63 -17.36 7.85
C LYS A 189 -9.96 -17.78 8.49
N LYS A 190 -10.35 -17.17 9.61
CA LYS A 190 -11.61 -17.45 10.33
C LYS A 190 -12.65 -16.36 10.11
N GLY A 191 -12.27 -15.26 9.46
CA GLY A 191 -13.14 -14.13 9.18
C GLY A 191 -14.23 -14.47 8.16
N SER A 192 -15.29 -13.70 8.17
CA SER A 192 -16.48 -13.91 7.34
C SER A 192 -16.25 -13.58 5.85
N ILE A 193 -15.22 -12.79 5.50
CA ILE A 193 -14.92 -12.46 4.10
C ILE A 193 -14.40 -13.66 3.33
N GLY A 194 -13.66 -14.57 3.98
CA GLY A 194 -13.04 -15.71 3.33
C GLY A 194 -11.85 -15.32 2.44
N LEU A 195 -11.48 -16.23 1.53
CA LEU A 195 -10.39 -16.01 0.59
C LEU A 195 -10.93 -15.36 -0.70
N ILE A 196 -10.39 -14.21 -1.06
CA ILE A 196 -10.75 -13.46 -2.27
C ILE A 196 -9.51 -13.15 -3.10
N GLN A 197 -9.70 -12.79 -4.37
CA GLN A 197 -8.63 -12.33 -5.24
C GLN A 197 -8.30 -10.87 -4.94
N GLY A 198 -7.04 -10.44 -5.13
CA GLY A 198 -6.62 -9.06 -4.93
C GLY A 198 -7.45 -8.05 -5.75
N ALA A 199 -7.83 -8.42 -6.98
CA ALA A 199 -8.67 -7.58 -7.83
C ALA A 199 -10.09 -7.34 -7.26
N ASP A 200 -10.57 -8.22 -6.39
CA ASP A 200 -11.92 -8.15 -5.83
C ASP A 200 -11.98 -7.40 -4.49
N VAL A 201 -10.84 -6.99 -3.93
CA VAL A 201 -10.75 -6.37 -2.59
C VAL A 201 -11.64 -5.14 -2.48
N VAL A 202 -11.55 -4.21 -3.45
CA VAL A 202 -12.36 -2.97 -3.42
C VAL A 202 -13.83 -3.29 -3.56
N THR A 203 -14.22 -4.10 -4.53
CA THR A 203 -15.62 -4.46 -4.78
C THR A 203 -16.22 -5.19 -3.57
N THR A 204 -15.55 -6.24 -3.07
CA THR A 204 -16.02 -7.00 -1.91
C THR A 204 -16.16 -6.12 -0.67
N SER A 205 -15.20 -5.21 -0.44
CA SER A 205 -15.26 -4.29 0.70
C SER A 205 -16.42 -3.31 0.59
N LEU A 206 -16.63 -2.71 -0.59
CA LEU A 206 -17.73 -1.79 -0.82
C LEU A 206 -19.11 -2.48 -0.70
N ASP A 207 -19.24 -3.70 -1.21
CA ASP A 207 -20.48 -4.46 -1.11
C ASP A 207 -20.79 -4.84 0.33
N LEU A 208 -19.77 -5.26 1.10
CA LEU A 208 -19.91 -5.50 2.53
C LEU A 208 -20.37 -4.23 3.25
N ILE A 209 -19.70 -3.10 3.04
CA ILE A 209 -20.03 -1.81 3.66
C ILE A 209 -21.47 -1.39 3.31
N LYS A 210 -21.86 -1.46 2.04
CA LYS A 210 -23.21 -1.11 1.57
C LYS A 210 -24.28 -1.99 2.24
N SER A 211 -24.02 -3.29 2.35
CA SER A 211 -24.95 -4.24 2.99
C SER A 211 -25.22 -3.94 4.48
N GLN A 212 -24.27 -3.29 5.15
CA GLN A 212 -24.41 -2.93 6.57
C GLN A 212 -25.09 -1.57 6.77
N ILE A 213 -25.01 -0.66 5.79
CA ILE A 213 -25.64 0.66 5.83
C ILE A 213 -27.13 0.55 5.45
N GLN A 214 -27.50 -0.40 4.59
CA GLN A 214 -28.87 -0.67 4.16
C GLN A 214 -29.30 -2.08 4.60
N PRO A 215 -29.52 -2.35 5.88
CA PRO A 215 -30.16 -3.59 6.28
C PRO A 215 -31.67 -3.45 5.97
N ASN A 216 -32.14 -4.09 4.90
CA ASN A 216 -33.54 -4.23 4.48
C ASN A 216 -34.15 -3.03 3.71
N LEU A 217 -34.07 -3.06 2.40
CA LEU A 217 -35.17 -2.72 1.51
C LEU A 217 -35.76 -3.98 0.91
#